data_0992508038ec1d9ef6e4adfc1dae7a4c
#
_entry.id   0992508038ec1d9ef6e4adfc1dae7a4c
#
_cell.length_a   1.000
_cell.length_b   1.000
_cell.length_c   1.000
_cell.angle_alpha   90.00
_cell.angle_beta   90.00
_cell.angle_gamma   90.00
#
_symmetry.space_group_name_H-M   'P 1'
#
loop_
_entity.id
_entity.type
_entity.pdbx_description
1 polymer ?
#
loop_
_entity_poly.entity_id
_entity_poly.type
_entity_poly.pdbx_seq_one_letter_code
_entity_poly.pdbx_strand_id
1 'polypeptide(L)'
;MFDMKHLTRLKKLDENAPEATKAFWAFDKAAFAEGALTAREKQLIAVAVALTTQCPYCIELHNKAARQAGANDAQLAEVALVAAAMRAGAAITHATHLFGPSA
;
A
#
# COMPACT_ATOMS: atom_id res chain seq x y z
N MET A 1 5.42 -18.33 -6.46
CA MET A 1 4.22 -17.54 -6.49
C MET A 1 3.95 -16.96 -5.12
N PHE A 2 2.77 -16.36 -4.92
CA PHE A 2 2.45 -15.77 -3.63
C PHE A 2 2.35 -16.84 -2.54
N ASP A 3 3.09 -16.62 -1.44
CA ASP A 3 3.05 -17.43 -0.23
C ASP A 3 3.65 -16.56 0.88
N MET A 4 2.88 -16.28 1.93
CA MET A 4 3.35 -15.43 3.05
C MET A 4 4.63 -15.96 3.68
N LYS A 5 4.89 -17.26 3.60
CA LYS A 5 6.14 -17.83 4.10
C LYS A 5 7.37 -17.29 3.39
N HIS A 6 7.22 -16.81 2.16
CA HIS A 6 8.34 -16.21 1.41
C HIS A 6 8.91 -14.99 2.10
N LEU A 7 8.13 -14.31 2.95
CA LEU A 7 8.61 -13.13 3.68
C LEU A 7 9.82 -13.46 4.56
N THR A 8 9.97 -14.71 4.98
CA THR A 8 11.16 -15.11 5.75
C THR A 8 12.44 -15.00 4.93
N ARG A 9 12.31 -14.97 3.60
CA ARG A 9 13.44 -14.84 2.68
C ARG A 9 13.99 -13.42 2.61
N LEU A 10 13.28 -12.44 3.17
CA LEU A 10 13.73 -11.05 3.21
C LEU A 10 15.05 -10.90 3.95
N LYS A 11 15.36 -11.80 4.87
CA LYS A 11 16.65 -11.80 5.57
C LYS A 11 17.83 -11.91 4.62
N LYS A 12 17.61 -12.43 3.40
CA LYS A 12 18.68 -12.50 2.39
C LYS A 12 19.09 -11.09 1.93
N LEU A 13 18.19 -10.12 2.03
CA LEU A 13 18.53 -8.73 1.75
C LEU A 13 19.45 -8.18 2.84
N ASP A 14 19.19 -8.53 4.11
CA ASP A 14 20.05 -8.13 5.22
C ASP A 14 21.45 -8.71 5.06
N GLU A 15 21.54 -9.96 4.63
CA GLU A 15 22.81 -10.67 4.47
C GLU A 15 23.61 -10.15 3.28
N ASN A 16 22.94 -9.79 2.18
CA ASN A 16 23.61 -9.46 0.92
C ASN A 16 23.72 -7.96 0.63
N ALA A 17 22.88 -7.14 1.25
CA ALA A 17 22.90 -5.68 1.09
C ALA A 17 22.51 -5.01 2.41
N PRO A 18 23.32 -5.19 3.47
CA PRO A 18 22.93 -4.79 4.82
C PRO A 18 22.68 -3.29 4.97
N GLU A 19 23.48 -2.44 4.34
CA GLU A 19 23.37 -0.99 4.53
C GLU A 19 22.08 -0.46 3.92
N ALA A 20 21.78 -0.82 2.66
CA ALA A 20 20.59 -0.36 1.97
C ALA A 20 19.33 -0.92 2.63
N THR A 21 19.37 -2.20 3.04
CA THR A 21 18.24 -2.85 3.68
C THR A 21 17.92 -2.21 5.03
N LYS A 22 18.95 -1.92 5.82
CA LYS A 22 18.80 -1.25 7.11
C LYS A 22 18.19 0.14 6.92
N ALA A 23 18.67 0.88 5.92
CA ALA A 23 18.15 2.22 5.62
C ALA A 23 16.68 2.15 5.19
N PHE A 24 16.31 1.15 4.39
CA PHE A 24 14.92 0.96 3.97
C PHE A 24 14.00 0.69 5.17
N TRP A 25 14.38 -0.22 6.05
CA TRP A 25 13.54 -0.53 7.22
C TRP A 25 13.45 0.64 8.20
N ALA A 26 14.50 1.43 8.32
CA ALA A 26 14.45 2.66 9.12
C ALA A 26 13.49 3.67 8.52
N PHE A 27 13.51 3.83 7.20
CA PHE A 27 12.57 4.69 6.48
C PHE A 27 11.13 4.19 6.66
N ASP A 28 10.90 2.90 6.45
CA ASP A 28 9.58 2.29 6.57
C ASP A 28 8.99 2.53 7.96
N LYS A 29 9.77 2.27 8.99
CA LYS A 29 9.35 2.48 10.38
C LYS A 29 8.99 3.94 10.64
N ALA A 30 9.82 4.86 10.17
CA ALA A 30 9.56 6.30 10.35
C ALA A 30 8.31 6.73 9.57
N ALA A 31 8.11 6.20 8.37
CA ALA A 31 6.95 6.53 7.56
C ALA A 31 5.63 6.12 8.21
N PHE A 32 5.62 4.96 8.91
CA PHE A 32 4.41 4.45 9.56
C PHE A 32 4.21 4.94 10.99
N ALA A 33 5.19 5.66 11.57
CA ALA A 33 5.06 6.20 12.92
C ALA A 33 3.98 7.28 12.97
N GLU A 34 3.26 7.39 14.08
CA GLU A 34 2.26 8.44 14.25
C GLU A 34 2.89 9.83 14.09
N GLY A 35 2.16 10.70 13.42
CA GLY A 35 2.55 12.07 13.21
C GLY A 35 1.28 12.89 13.00
N ALA A 36 1.23 13.67 11.92
CA ALA A 36 0.01 14.39 11.54
C ALA A 36 -1.14 13.42 11.25
N LEU A 37 -0.82 12.21 10.80
CA LEU A 37 -1.80 11.13 10.59
C LEU A 37 -1.63 10.10 11.70
N THR A 38 -2.73 9.48 12.10
CA THR A 38 -2.72 8.42 13.11
C THR A 38 -2.16 7.13 12.51
N ALA A 39 -1.75 6.20 13.38
CA ALA A 39 -1.31 4.89 12.94
C ALA A 39 -2.37 4.18 12.10
N ARG A 40 -3.65 4.27 12.52
CA ARG A 40 -4.77 3.67 11.78
C ARG A 40 -4.90 4.28 10.40
N GLU A 41 -4.86 5.61 10.30
CA GLU A 41 -4.94 6.30 9.01
C GLU A 41 -3.82 5.85 8.07
N LYS A 42 -2.61 5.73 8.59
CA LYS A 42 -1.47 5.27 7.79
C LYS A 42 -1.65 3.84 7.30
N GLN A 43 -2.19 2.97 8.14
CA GLN A 43 -2.47 1.59 7.73
C GLN A 43 -3.58 1.52 6.68
N LEU A 44 -4.61 2.36 6.79
CA LEU A 44 -5.67 2.44 5.77
C LEU A 44 -5.12 2.92 4.43
N ILE A 45 -4.21 3.90 4.46
CA ILE A 45 -3.51 4.36 3.25
C ILE A 45 -2.70 3.20 2.64
N ALA A 46 -1.99 2.46 3.47
CA ALA A 46 -1.19 1.32 3.01
C ALA A 46 -2.07 0.25 2.33
N VAL A 47 -3.25 -0.03 2.89
CA VAL A 47 -4.20 -0.96 2.28
C VAL A 47 -4.64 -0.45 0.90
N ALA A 48 -4.97 0.84 0.78
CA ALA A 48 -5.38 1.43 -0.50
C ALA A 48 -4.28 1.26 -1.57
N VAL A 49 -3.04 1.58 -1.20
CA VAL A 49 -1.90 1.45 -2.11
C VAL A 49 -1.66 -0.01 -2.47
N ALA A 50 -1.75 -0.91 -1.49
CA ALA A 50 -1.56 -2.34 -1.72
C ALA A 50 -2.59 -2.90 -2.71
N LEU A 51 -3.85 -2.44 -2.61
CA LEU A 51 -4.90 -2.85 -3.54
C LEU A 51 -4.59 -2.37 -4.96
N THR A 52 -4.08 -1.15 -5.11
CA THR A 52 -3.81 -0.58 -6.44
C THR A 52 -2.55 -1.15 -7.07
N THR A 53 -1.54 -1.50 -6.26
CA THR A 53 -0.31 -2.14 -6.75
C THR A 53 -0.46 -3.64 -6.86
N GLN A 54 -1.58 -4.19 -6.38
CA GLN A 54 -1.88 -5.62 -6.43
C GLN A 54 -0.80 -6.46 -5.76
N CYS A 55 -0.34 -6.01 -4.59
CA CYS A 55 0.67 -6.73 -3.81
C CYS A 55 -0.03 -7.60 -2.75
N PRO A 56 -0.13 -8.91 -2.97
CA PRO A 56 -0.83 -9.77 -2.01
C PRO A 56 -0.16 -9.81 -0.64
N TYR A 57 1.17 -9.71 -0.57
CA TYR A 57 1.87 -9.63 0.73
C TYR A 57 1.45 -8.37 1.48
N CYS A 58 1.43 -7.24 0.80
CA CYS A 58 1.08 -5.96 1.40
C CYS A 58 -0.38 -5.93 1.83
N ILE A 59 -1.28 -6.49 1.01
CA ILE A 59 -2.70 -6.57 1.33
C ILE A 59 -2.89 -7.32 2.66
N GLU A 60 -2.28 -8.50 2.78
CA GLU A 60 -2.45 -9.31 3.98
C GLU A 60 -1.84 -8.64 5.22
N LEU A 61 -0.59 -8.15 5.10
CA LEU A 61 0.09 -7.52 6.22
C LEU A 61 -0.62 -6.26 6.70
N HIS A 62 -1.01 -5.40 5.78
CA HIS A 62 -1.59 -4.11 6.17
C HIS A 62 -3.07 -4.19 6.50
N ASN A 63 -3.80 -5.15 5.94
CA ASN A 63 -5.15 -5.44 6.40
C ASN A 63 -5.14 -5.84 7.88
N LYS A 64 -4.23 -6.73 8.24
CA LYS A 64 -4.08 -7.17 9.63
C LYS A 64 -3.68 -6.01 10.53
N ALA A 65 -2.69 -5.21 10.11
CA ALA A 65 -2.22 -4.07 10.88
C ALA A 65 -3.31 -3.00 11.05
N ALA A 66 -4.09 -2.75 10.00
CA ALA A 66 -5.20 -1.80 10.07
C ALA A 66 -6.24 -2.23 11.10
N ARG A 67 -6.59 -3.53 11.09
CA ARG A 67 -7.56 -4.06 12.07
C ARG A 67 -7.02 -4.00 13.49
N GLN A 68 -5.74 -4.28 13.69
CA GLN A 68 -5.09 -4.14 14.98
C GLN A 68 -5.09 -2.70 15.46
N ALA A 69 -5.06 -1.74 14.54
CA ALA A 69 -5.14 -0.32 14.85
C ALA A 69 -6.59 0.19 14.98
N GLY A 70 -7.57 -0.70 14.92
CA GLY A 70 -8.97 -0.40 15.17
C GLY A 70 -9.84 -0.22 13.93
N ALA A 71 -9.34 -0.52 12.74
CA ALA A 71 -10.15 -0.45 11.53
C ALA A 71 -11.18 -1.59 11.48
N ASN A 72 -12.36 -1.29 10.96
CA ASN A 72 -13.44 -2.25 10.82
C ASN A 72 -13.78 -2.50 9.35
N ASP A 73 -14.71 -3.42 9.10
CA ASP A 73 -15.11 -3.77 7.74
C ASP A 73 -15.65 -2.59 6.95
N ALA A 74 -16.40 -1.70 7.60
CA ALA A 74 -16.97 -0.54 6.92
C ALA A 74 -15.86 0.40 6.42
N GLN A 75 -14.86 0.64 7.25
CA GLN A 75 -13.71 1.49 6.90
C GLN A 75 -12.90 0.86 5.77
N LEU A 76 -12.65 -0.43 5.85
CA LEU A 76 -11.88 -1.14 4.83
C LEU A 76 -12.63 -1.22 3.50
N ALA A 77 -13.95 -1.37 3.54
CA ALA A 77 -14.77 -1.32 2.33
C ALA A 77 -14.68 0.04 1.65
N GLU A 78 -14.74 1.12 2.43
CA GLU A 78 -14.61 2.48 1.88
C GLU A 78 -13.21 2.74 1.32
N VAL A 79 -12.17 2.23 1.97
CA VAL A 79 -10.81 2.31 1.45
C VAL A 79 -10.72 1.65 0.06
N ALA A 80 -11.30 0.45 -0.07
CA ALA A 80 -11.30 -0.27 -1.34
C ALA A 80 -12.02 0.51 -2.43
N LEU A 81 -13.15 1.13 -2.09
CA LEU A 81 -13.93 1.89 -3.06
C LEU A 81 -13.24 3.20 -3.46
N VAL A 82 -12.55 3.86 -2.53
CA VAL A 82 -11.75 5.05 -2.86
C VAL A 82 -10.59 4.67 -3.79
N ALA A 83 -9.91 3.56 -3.50
CA ALA A 83 -8.83 3.07 -4.35
C ALA A 83 -9.35 2.76 -5.76
N ALA A 84 -10.51 2.11 -5.87
CA ALA A 84 -11.14 1.81 -7.15
C ALA A 84 -11.53 3.08 -7.90
N ALA A 85 -12.10 4.05 -7.20
CA ALA A 85 -12.50 5.34 -7.80
C ALA A 85 -11.28 6.07 -8.37
N MET A 86 -10.16 6.07 -7.67
CA MET A 86 -8.92 6.69 -8.14
C MET A 86 -8.40 6.01 -9.40
N ARG A 87 -8.46 4.68 -9.45
CA ARG A 87 -8.03 3.93 -10.64
C ARG A 87 -8.94 4.20 -11.82
N ALA A 88 -10.25 4.18 -11.59
CA ALA A 88 -11.24 4.49 -12.63
C ALA A 88 -11.08 5.95 -13.11
N GLY A 89 -10.92 6.88 -12.18
CA GLY A 89 -10.72 8.29 -12.51
C GLY A 89 -9.48 8.52 -13.35
N ALA A 90 -8.38 7.83 -13.03
CA ALA A 90 -7.16 7.91 -13.80
C ALA A 90 -7.37 7.42 -15.24
N ALA A 91 -8.09 6.32 -15.41
CA ALA A 91 -8.41 5.79 -16.73
C ALA A 91 -9.25 6.80 -17.55
N ILE A 92 -10.25 7.40 -16.90
CA ILE A 92 -11.11 8.38 -17.55
C ILE A 92 -10.32 9.61 -17.99
N THR A 93 -9.51 10.18 -17.10
CA THR A 93 -8.72 11.38 -17.42
C THR A 93 -7.68 11.10 -18.50
N HIS A 94 -7.03 9.96 -18.45
CA HIS A 94 -6.04 9.56 -19.45
C HIS A 94 -6.68 9.22 -20.80
N ALA A 95 -7.98 8.93 -20.83
CA ALA A 95 -8.69 8.70 -22.07
C ALA A 95 -8.61 9.92 -23.01
N THR A 96 -8.37 11.11 -22.45
CA THR A 96 -8.20 12.32 -23.27
C THR A 96 -7.04 12.20 -24.26
N HIS A 97 -6.05 11.35 -23.96
CA HIS A 97 -4.92 11.12 -24.87
C HIS A 97 -5.31 10.33 -26.13
N LEU A 98 -6.51 9.73 -26.14
CA LEU A 98 -7.00 8.99 -27.30
C LEU A 98 -7.51 9.90 -28.41
N PHE A 99 -7.80 11.17 -28.05
CA PHE A 99 -8.44 12.10 -28.96
C PHE A 99 -7.48 13.22 -29.29
N GLY A 100 -7.50 13.65 -30.56
CA GLY A 100 -6.66 14.76 -31.01
C GLY A 100 -7.14 16.10 -30.49
N PRO A 101 -6.45 17.19 -30.88
CA PRO A 101 -6.88 18.53 -30.51
C PRO A 101 -8.30 18.80 -30.97
N SER A 102 -9.05 19.56 -30.18
CA SER A 102 -10.40 19.97 -30.56
C SER A 102 -10.38 20.70 -31.89
N ALA A 103 -11.31 20.35 -32.74
CA ALA A 103 -11.47 21.02 -34.02
C ALA A 103 -11.97 22.45 -33.80
#